data_c22c61300d3a66f67fbd7f5d29830d54
#
_entry.id   c22c61300d3a66f67fbd7f5d29830d54
#
_cell.length_a   1.000
_cell.length_b   1.000
_cell.length_c   1.000
_cell.angle_alpha   90.00
_cell.angle_beta   90.00
_cell.angle_gamma   90.00
#
_symmetry.space_group_name_H-M   'P 1'
#
loop_
_entity.id
_entity.type
_entity.pdbx_description
1 polymer ?
#
loop_
_entity_poly.entity_id
_entity_poly.type
_entity_poly.pdbx_seq_one_letter_code
_entity_poly.pdbx_strand_id
1 'polypeptide(L)'
;MPRTRPPYPAALRAEAIELARTSDKTIPELAKDLGVSGQTLRNWVHQADVDAGGGRPGELTTAEQQELRRLRRENQVLRQEREILKKAAAFFAKETTR
;
A
#
# COMPACT_ATOMS: atom_id res chain seq x y z
N MET A 1 -19.98 -9.65 -9.64
CA MET A 1 -19.07 -9.43 -8.50
C MET A 1 -17.66 -9.24 -9.00
N PRO A 2 -17.06 -8.11 -8.74
CA PRO A 2 -15.66 -7.94 -9.08
C PRO A 2 -14.80 -8.89 -8.26
N ARG A 3 -13.97 -9.63 -8.94
CA ARG A 3 -13.02 -10.50 -8.27
C ARG A 3 -11.69 -9.79 -8.19
N THR A 4 -11.23 -9.57 -6.99
CA THR A 4 -9.86 -9.13 -6.80
C THR A 4 -8.95 -10.33 -6.93
N ARG A 5 -7.94 -10.22 -7.78
CA ARG A 5 -6.90 -11.23 -7.82
C ARG A 5 -6.17 -11.24 -6.49
N PRO A 6 -5.89 -12.43 -5.92
CA PRO A 6 -5.01 -12.46 -4.77
C PRO A 6 -3.67 -11.84 -5.13
N PRO A 7 -3.04 -11.12 -4.21
CA PRO A 7 -1.72 -10.57 -4.48
C PRO A 7 -0.73 -11.69 -4.75
N TYR A 8 0.26 -11.42 -5.57
CA TYR A 8 1.32 -12.38 -5.83
C TYR A 8 2.05 -12.71 -4.52
N PRO A 9 2.49 -13.97 -4.33
CA PRO A 9 3.25 -14.32 -3.15
C PRO A 9 4.50 -13.48 -3.00
N ALA A 10 4.84 -13.14 -1.76
CA ALA A 10 6.03 -12.36 -1.47
C ALA A 10 7.32 -13.05 -1.99
N ALA A 11 7.35 -14.38 -1.93
CA ALA A 11 8.48 -15.16 -2.41
C ALA A 11 8.67 -14.99 -3.92
N LEU A 12 7.59 -14.98 -4.69
CA LEU A 12 7.65 -14.75 -6.13
C LEU A 12 8.18 -13.36 -6.44
N ARG A 13 7.69 -12.37 -5.72
CA ARG A 13 8.14 -10.99 -5.91
C ARG A 13 9.63 -10.84 -5.63
N ALA A 14 10.10 -11.41 -4.52
CA ALA A 14 11.50 -11.36 -4.14
C ALA A 14 12.38 -12.03 -5.18
N GLU A 15 11.97 -13.20 -5.66
CA GLU A 15 12.70 -13.92 -6.70
C GLU A 15 12.73 -13.14 -8.00
N ALA A 16 11.62 -12.53 -8.39
CA ALA A 16 11.53 -11.73 -9.60
C ALA A 16 12.47 -10.52 -9.55
N ILE A 17 12.54 -9.85 -8.42
CA ILE A 17 13.45 -8.71 -8.22
C ILE A 17 14.90 -9.15 -8.33
N GLU A 18 15.24 -10.28 -7.72
CA GLU A 18 16.58 -10.81 -7.75
C GLU A 18 16.99 -11.19 -9.18
N LEU A 19 16.11 -11.85 -9.91
CA LEU A 19 16.35 -12.20 -11.32
C LEU A 19 16.52 -10.96 -12.19
N ALA A 20 15.75 -9.91 -11.92
CA ALA A 20 15.88 -8.66 -12.67
C ALA A 20 17.25 -8.00 -12.47
N ARG A 21 17.87 -8.21 -11.31
CA ARG A 21 19.18 -7.66 -11.00
C ARG A 21 20.33 -8.50 -11.52
N THR A 22 20.17 -9.81 -11.57
CA THR A 22 21.26 -10.75 -11.85
C THR A 22 21.20 -11.37 -13.21
N SER A 23 20.05 -11.37 -13.88
CA SER A 23 19.86 -11.99 -15.19
C SER A 23 20.23 -11.02 -16.31
N ASP A 24 20.68 -11.56 -17.43
CA ASP A 24 20.93 -10.80 -18.65
C ASP A 24 19.65 -10.51 -19.44
N LYS A 25 18.53 -11.11 -19.02
CA LYS A 25 17.25 -10.94 -19.71
C LYS A 25 16.68 -9.55 -19.49
N THR A 26 15.96 -9.06 -20.48
CA THR A 26 15.22 -7.81 -20.36
C THR A 26 14.00 -7.98 -19.46
N ILE A 27 13.48 -6.86 -18.97
CA ILE A 27 12.26 -6.88 -18.15
C ILE A 27 11.10 -7.58 -18.88
N PRO A 28 10.81 -7.27 -20.17
CA PRO A 28 9.74 -7.98 -20.88
C PRO A 28 9.96 -9.49 -20.96
N GLU A 29 11.18 -9.95 -21.17
CA GLU A 29 11.49 -11.36 -21.23
C GLU A 29 11.28 -12.05 -19.89
N LEU A 30 11.77 -11.44 -18.79
CA LEU A 30 11.57 -11.97 -17.45
C LEU A 30 10.12 -12.00 -17.05
N ALA A 31 9.38 -10.94 -17.37
CA ALA A 31 7.95 -10.86 -17.07
C ALA A 31 7.19 -12.00 -17.74
N LYS A 32 7.51 -12.27 -19.00
CA LYS A 32 6.90 -13.36 -19.75
C LYS A 32 7.22 -14.71 -19.11
N ASP A 33 8.48 -14.92 -18.74
CA ASP A 33 8.92 -16.18 -18.11
C ASP A 33 8.25 -16.39 -16.76
N LEU A 34 8.01 -15.32 -16.00
CA LEU A 34 7.42 -15.38 -14.67
C LEU A 34 5.88 -15.36 -14.69
N GLY A 35 5.29 -15.10 -15.85
CA GLY A 35 3.83 -15.04 -15.96
C GLY A 35 3.23 -13.77 -15.36
N VAL A 36 3.98 -12.67 -15.32
CA VAL A 36 3.49 -11.38 -14.83
C VAL A 36 3.59 -10.34 -15.95
N SER A 37 2.92 -9.20 -15.77
CA SER A 37 3.05 -8.12 -16.75
C SER A 37 4.40 -7.42 -16.61
N GLY A 38 4.90 -6.85 -17.69
CA GLY A 38 6.14 -6.07 -17.65
C GLY A 38 6.01 -4.89 -16.70
N GLN A 39 4.82 -4.26 -16.65
CA GLN A 39 4.59 -3.15 -15.75
C GLN A 39 4.65 -3.58 -14.28
N THR A 40 4.08 -4.74 -13.96
CA THR A 40 4.15 -5.30 -12.61
C THR A 40 5.60 -5.52 -12.19
N LEU A 41 6.40 -6.13 -13.06
CA LEU A 41 7.80 -6.39 -12.76
C LEU A 41 8.60 -5.08 -12.60
N ARG A 42 8.36 -4.11 -13.47
CA ARG A 42 9.00 -2.79 -13.34
C ARG A 42 8.64 -2.11 -12.03
N ASN A 43 7.38 -2.21 -11.64
CA ASN A 43 6.92 -1.63 -10.37
C ASN A 43 7.60 -2.28 -9.17
N TRP A 44 7.76 -3.59 -9.20
CA TRP A 44 8.43 -4.31 -8.12
C TRP A 44 9.89 -3.91 -8.00
N VAL A 45 10.59 -3.85 -9.13
CA VAL A 45 12.01 -3.45 -9.14
C VAL A 45 12.17 -2.01 -8.66
N HIS A 46 11.32 -1.12 -9.13
CA HIS A 46 11.35 0.29 -8.72
C HIS A 46 11.10 0.44 -7.21
N GLN A 47 10.09 -0.25 -6.70
CA GLN A 47 9.78 -0.19 -5.27
C GLN A 47 10.93 -0.75 -4.43
N ALA A 48 11.58 -1.81 -4.90
CA ALA A 48 12.75 -2.35 -4.22
C ALA A 48 13.90 -1.34 -4.17
N ASP A 49 14.09 -0.57 -5.25
CA ASP A 49 15.10 0.49 -5.29
C ASP A 49 14.76 1.62 -4.30
N VAL A 50 13.48 2.02 -4.25
CA VAL A 50 13.02 3.02 -3.29
C VAL A 50 13.26 2.55 -1.86
N ASP A 51 12.91 1.30 -1.56
CA ASP A 51 13.09 0.71 -0.23
C ASP A 51 14.56 0.63 0.17
N ALA A 52 15.45 0.51 -0.80
CA ALA A 52 16.90 0.50 -0.58
C ALA A 52 17.51 1.91 -0.50
N GLY A 53 16.69 2.95 -0.60
CA GLY A 53 17.15 4.33 -0.52
C GLY A 53 17.46 5.00 -1.86
N GLY A 54 17.19 4.32 -2.97
CA GLY A 54 17.47 4.83 -4.32
C GLY A 54 16.33 5.60 -4.96
N GLY A 55 15.26 5.88 -4.20
CA GLY A 55 14.10 6.57 -4.73
C GLY A 55 14.30 8.07 -4.88
N ARG A 56 13.43 8.69 -5.65
CA ARG A 56 13.39 10.13 -5.81
C ARG A 56 12.76 10.79 -4.60
N PRO A 57 13.05 12.08 -4.34
CA PRO A 57 12.34 12.81 -3.29
C PRO A 57 10.83 12.71 -3.46
N GLY A 58 10.13 12.38 -2.38
CA GLY A 58 8.68 12.22 -2.39
C GLY A 58 8.19 10.81 -2.65
N GLU A 59 9.05 9.91 -3.11
CA GLU A 59 8.67 8.50 -3.26
C GLU A 59 8.71 7.81 -1.90
N LEU A 60 7.65 7.05 -1.60
CA LEU A 60 7.50 6.42 -0.30
C LEU A 60 8.01 4.99 -0.33
N THR A 61 8.75 4.60 0.71
CA THR A 61 9.12 3.20 0.92
C THR A 61 7.88 2.38 1.24
N THR A 62 7.99 1.06 1.12
CA THR A 62 6.92 0.15 1.49
C THR A 62 6.49 0.37 2.94
N ALA A 63 7.45 0.54 3.86
CA ALA A 63 7.17 0.80 5.26
C ALA A 63 6.40 2.11 5.45
N GLU A 64 6.80 3.16 4.74
CA GLU A 64 6.12 4.45 4.80
C GLU A 64 4.70 4.38 4.25
N GLN A 65 4.50 3.63 3.16
CA GLN A 65 3.18 3.41 2.59
C GLN A 65 2.25 2.68 3.56
N GLN A 66 2.77 1.66 4.25
CA GLN A 66 2.02 0.92 5.25
C GLN A 66 1.64 1.81 6.43
N GLU A 67 2.58 2.63 6.90
CA GLU A 67 2.33 3.57 7.97
C GLU A 67 1.28 4.62 7.58
N LEU A 68 1.35 5.12 6.36
CA LEU A 68 0.37 6.07 5.86
C LEU A 68 -1.03 5.46 5.82
N ARG A 69 -1.14 4.21 5.35
CA ARG A 69 -2.44 3.52 5.34
C ARG A 69 -2.98 3.32 6.76
N ARG A 70 -2.10 2.93 7.69
CA ARG A 70 -2.47 2.77 9.09
C ARG A 70 -3.00 4.07 9.69
N LEU A 71 -2.29 5.15 9.47
CA LEU A 71 -2.66 6.47 9.98
C LEU A 71 -3.96 6.98 9.36
N ARG A 72 -4.18 6.71 8.09
CA ARG A 72 -5.43 7.10 7.43
C ARG A 72 -6.63 6.37 8.03
N ARG A 73 -6.48 5.07 8.29
CA ARG A 73 -7.55 4.30 8.93
C ARG A 73 -7.82 4.79 10.34
N GLU A 74 -6.76 5.01 11.11
CA GLU A 74 -6.86 5.53 12.47
C GLU A 74 -7.53 6.90 12.49
N ASN A 75 -7.15 7.77 11.57
CA ASN A 75 -7.73 9.10 11.44
C ASN A 75 -9.23 9.02 11.14
N GLN A 76 -9.62 8.10 10.25
CA GLN A 76 -11.03 7.89 9.91
C GLN A 76 -11.84 7.45 11.13
N VAL A 77 -11.31 6.50 11.89
CA VAL A 77 -11.96 6.03 13.12
C VAL A 77 -12.10 7.16 14.13
N LEU A 78 -11.04 7.93 14.34
CA LEU A 78 -11.05 9.06 15.28
C LEU A 78 -12.07 10.13 14.86
N ARG A 79 -12.19 10.40 13.57
CA ARG A 79 -13.19 11.33 13.06
C ARG A 79 -14.61 10.84 13.33
N GLN A 80 -14.85 9.54 13.14
CA GLN A 80 -16.15 8.93 13.41
C GLN A 80 -16.48 8.99 14.89
N GLU A 81 -15.51 8.66 15.75
CA GLU A 81 -15.69 8.74 17.20
C GLU A 81 -16.00 10.17 17.63
N ARG A 82 -15.29 11.15 17.06
CA ARG A 82 -15.55 12.55 17.35
C ARG A 82 -16.98 12.93 17.00
N GLU A 83 -17.46 12.52 15.83
CA GLU A 83 -18.83 12.82 15.42
C GLU A 83 -19.87 12.17 16.34
N ILE A 84 -19.62 10.93 16.73
CA ILE A 84 -20.50 10.23 17.67
C ILE A 84 -20.53 10.96 19.02
N LEU A 85 -19.37 11.34 19.54
CA LEU A 85 -19.29 12.07 20.82
C LEU A 85 -19.95 13.43 20.75
N LYS A 86 -19.82 14.14 19.62
CA LYS A 86 -20.50 15.42 19.43
C LYS A 86 -22.02 15.25 19.48
N LYS A 87 -22.53 14.23 18.80
CA LYS A 87 -23.98 13.95 18.79
C LYS A 87 -24.47 13.53 20.18
N ALA A 88 -23.68 12.71 20.86
CA ALA A 88 -24.02 12.29 22.23
C ALA A 88 -24.03 13.50 23.19
N ALA A 89 -23.04 14.36 23.08
CA ALA A 89 -22.96 15.57 23.91
C ALA A 89 -24.14 16.50 23.65
N ALA A 90 -24.52 16.69 22.40
CA ALA A 90 -25.69 17.50 22.04
C ALA A 90 -26.97 16.89 22.56
N PHE A 91 -27.11 15.58 22.49
CA PHE A 91 -28.26 14.88 23.01
C PHE A 91 -28.39 15.07 24.53
N PHE A 92 -27.33 14.86 25.28
CA PHE A 92 -27.33 15.01 26.72
C PHE A 92 -27.57 16.45 27.14
N ALA A 93 -27.00 17.41 26.44
CA ALA A 93 -27.25 18.83 26.70
C ALA A 93 -28.74 19.18 26.53
N LYS A 94 -29.36 18.64 25.49
CA LYS A 94 -30.78 18.85 25.21
C LYS A 94 -31.65 18.21 26.27
N GLU A 95 -31.28 17.02 26.76
CA GLU A 95 -32.02 16.33 27.81
C GLU A 95 -31.96 17.05 29.15
N THR A 96 -30.86 17.73 29.46
CA THR A 96 -30.66 18.43 30.72
C THR A 96 -31.20 19.84 30.71
N THR A 97 -31.47 20.40 29.54
CA THR A 97 -32.00 21.76 29.40
C THR A 97 -33.53 21.72 29.35
N ARG A 98 -34.19 21.97 30.44
CA ARG A 98 -35.66 22.06 30.50
C ARG A 98 -36.07 23.43 30.97
#